data_b1146984abe1c130ef0c53c8c52ea7c1
#
_entry.id   b1146984abe1c130ef0c53c8c52ea7c1
#
_cell.length_a   1.000
_cell.length_b   1.000
_cell.length_c   1.000
_cell.angle_alpha   90.00
_cell.angle_beta   90.00
_cell.angle_gamma   90.00
#
_symmetry.space_group_name_H-M   'P 1'
#
loop_
_entity.id
_entity.type
_entity.pdbx_description
1 polymer ?
#
loop_
_entity_poly.entity_id
_entity_poly.type
_entity_poly.pdbx_seq_one_letter_code
_entity_poly.pdbx_strand_id
1 'polypeptide(L)'
;DYRQRLLNVRVMLSLRKALFDRLLHLPLPRLWDMKTGGILSRLTGDIDTTTGLLQMAVVSPAISVIRLIIAVGLLLSLNWRLALTALAIIPGVLLMSLVFARRVKPIYRSVRKDAEEIDGRVGETFSGIRVVRAFRGEPRERQDYMRGRHTVLRKELFAHRRELVLWGSWGLLMSAVNVAIVWYGGLLYTGGRASIGDIMAFQWYSFLLLNPVWSIVNTFSELQRSLAAMERVFEVLAMDDDKPDRPGAVEAPRVVRELRLENIEFEYRPGLPVVRDLNVTVPGGTVVALVGRSGAGKTTVTDLVARFHDPTGGRILLNGIDIRDLTLRSYRDLLALVQQEVFLFDGSVADNIAYGRHDATQADVEDAARRANAHEFIVRLPEGYETFIGERGVKLSGGQQQRLAIARAILASPQILILDEATSNLDTESEQLIQASMADLLAGRTTFVIAHRLSTIRRADLILLLDEGRVVERGTHRELMAARGGYYDMVVRQMESDAHGVHGGVLQ
;
A
#
# COMPACT_ATOMS: atom_id res chain seq x y z
N ASP A 1 -14.14 5.23 -32.31
CA ASP A 1 -13.52 5.92 -31.12
C ASP A 1 -14.35 5.82 -29.86
N TYR A 2 -15.66 6.19 -29.86
CA TYR A 2 -16.48 6.13 -28.63
C TYR A 2 -16.60 4.71 -28.05
N ARG A 3 -16.93 3.70 -28.88
CA ARG A 3 -17.05 2.30 -28.43
C ARG A 3 -15.72 1.74 -27.89
N GLN A 4 -14.63 2.11 -28.51
CA GLN A 4 -13.28 1.72 -28.06
C GLN A 4 -12.95 2.37 -26.69
N ARG A 5 -13.26 3.66 -26.53
CA ARG A 5 -13.08 4.34 -25.25
C ARG A 5 -13.94 3.73 -24.14
N LEU A 6 -15.19 3.39 -24.46
CA LEU A 6 -16.10 2.70 -23.54
C LEU A 6 -15.55 1.33 -23.12
N LEU A 7 -15.02 0.55 -24.07
CA LEU A 7 -14.39 -0.74 -23.78
C LEU A 7 -13.19 -0.57 -22.86
N ASN A 8 -12.29 0.37 -23.17
CA ASN A 8 -11.11 0.65 -22.34
C ASN A 8 -11.49 1.03 -20.91
N VAL A 9 -12.51 1.90 -20.73
CA VAL A 9 -12.98 2.30 -19.39
C VAL A 9 -13.56 1.11 -18.64
N ARG A 10 -14.33 0.24 -19.28
CA ARG A 10 -14.87 -0.98 -18.65
C ARG A 10 -13.77 -1.95 -18.21
N VAL A 11 -12.80 -2.19 -19.09
CA VAL A 11 -11.65 -3.06 -18.77
C VAL A 11 -10.86 -2.47 -17.60
N MET A 12 -10.60 -1.16 -17.60
CA MET A 12 -9.93 -0.46 -16.52
C MET A 12 -10.65 -0.62 -15.18
N LEU A 13 -11.96 -0.39 -15.16
CA LEU A 13 -12.78 -0.54 -13.95
C LEU A 13 -12.76 -1.99 -13.45
N SER A 14 -12.87 -2.96 -14.35
CA SER A 14 -12.81 -4.39 -14.02
C SER A 14 -11.44 -4.76 -13.43
N LEU A 15 -10.35 -4.30 -14.03
CA LEU A 15 -8.99 -4.54 -13.53
C LEU A 15 -8.75 -3.86 -12.17
N ARG A 16 -9.21 -2.60 -12.01
CA ARG A 16 -9.10 -1.89 -10.72
C ARG A 16 -9.84 -2.62 -9.62
N LYS A 17 -11.08 -3.05 -9.91
CA LYS A 17 -11.87 -3.83 -8.95
C LYS A 17 -11.15 -5.14 -8.60
N ALA A 18 -10.76 -5.92 -9.59
CA ALA A 18 -10.08 -7.20 -9.36
C ALA A 18 -8.77 -7.03 -8.58
N LEU A 19 -7.97 -6.00 -8.92
CA LEU A 19 -6.72 -5.72 -8.22
C LEU A 19 -6.97 -5.23 -6.79
N PHE A 20 -7.97 -4.37 -6.58
CA PHE A 20 -8.33 -3.89 -5.24
C PHE A 20 -8.83 -5.03 -4.36
N ASP A 21 -9.74 -5.87 -4.88
CA ASP A 21 -10.24 -7.05 -4.19
C ASP A 21 -9.09 -8.02 -3.84
N ARG A 22 -8.14 -8.23 -4.77
CA ARG A 22 -6.96 -9.06 -4.52
C ARG A 22 -6.06 -8.48 -3.43
N LEU A 23 -5.78 -7.18 -3.48
CA LEU A 23 -4.95 -6.49 -2.47
C LEU A 23 -5.55 -6.58 -1.06
N LEU A 24 -6.88 -6.53 -0.92
CA LEU A 24 -7.55 -6.69 0.37
C LEU A 24 -7.40 -8.10 0.95
N HIS A 25 -7.16 -9.11 0.10
CA HIS A 25 -7.03 -10.52 0.50
C HIS A 25 -5.60 -11.06 0.44
N LEU A 26 -4.61 -10.21 0.21
CA LEU A 26 -3.20 -10.62 0.24
C LEU A 26 -2.71 -10.91 1.66
N PRO A 27 -1.77 -11.86 1.82
CA PRO A 27 -1.08 -12.08 3.09
C PRO A 27 -0.44 -10.80 3.63
N LEU A 28 -0.65 -10.52 4.92
CA LEU A 28 -0.12 -9.31 5.57
C LEU A 28 1.39 -9.09 5.35
N PRO A 29 2.27 -10.11 5.43
CA PRO A 29 3.69 -9.92 5.14
C PRO A 29 3.96 -9.38 3.74
N ARG A 30 3.19 -9.85 2.74
CA ARG A 30 3.32 -9.36 1.36
C ARG A 30 2.88 -7.90 1.21
N LEU A 31 1.79 -7.52 1.91
CA LEU A 31 1.32 -6.13 1.93
C LEU A 31 2.34 -5.19 2.58
N TRP A 32 2.98 -5.60 3.67
CA TRP A 32 4.02 -4.81 4.34
C TRP A 32 5.27 -4.61 3.46
N ASP A 33 5.68 -5.64 2.71
CA ASP A 33 6.78 -5.54 1.75
C ASP A 33 6.48 -4.55 0.61
N MET A 34 5.20 -4.40 0.25
CA MET A 34 4.73 -3.55 -0.85
C MET A 34 4.51 -2.11 -0.40
N LYS A 35 5.26 -1.43 0.27
CA LYS A 35 5.09 0.00 0.67
C LYS A 35 3.82 0.67 0.09
N THR A 36 3.08 1.45 0.86
CA THR A 36 1.80 2.07 0.46
C THR A 36 1.84 2.77 -0.92
N GLY A 37 2.95 3.48 -1.20
CA GLY A 37 3.16 4.12 -2.51
C GLY A 37 3.25 3.12 -3.67
N GLY A 38 3.78 1.92 -3.44
CA GLY A 38 3.82 0.85 -4.45
C GLY A 38 2.43 0.28 -4.75
N ILE A 39 1.59 0.12 -3.73
CA ILE A 39 0.19 -0.29 -3.90
C ILE A 39 -0.59 0.75 -4.70
N LEU A 40 -0.47 2.02 -4.32
CA LEU A 40 -1.14 3.13 -5.01
C LEU A 40 -0.69 3.25 -6.47
N SER A 41 0.62 3.13 -6.74
CA SER A 41 1.16 3.15 -8.11
C SER A 41 0.60 2.03 -8.98
N ARG A 42 0.38 0.83 -8.44
CA ARG A 42 -0.23 -0.28 -9.19
C ARG A 42 -1.72 -0.06 -9.47
N LEU A 43 -2.47 0.44 -8.47
CA LEU A 43 -3.91 0.71 -8.62
C LEU A 43 -4.24 1.85 -9.59
N THR A 44 -3.34 2.84 -9.71
CA THR A 44 -3.55 4.00 -10.58
C THR A 44 -2.65 3.94 -11.81
N GLY A 45 -1.35 4.16 -11.64
CA GLY A 45 -0.41 4.35 -12.75
C GLY A 45 -0.24 3.13 -13.67
N ASP A 46 -0.09 1.92 -13.10
CA ASP A 46 0.12 0.72 -13.91
C ASP A 46 -1.15 0.33 -14.68
N ILE A 47 -2.32 0.42 -14.04
CA ILE A 47 -3.60 0.14 -14.74
C ILE A 47 -3.86 1.17 -15.83
N ASP A 48 -3.63 2.47 -15.57
CA ASP A 48 -3.79 3.52 -16.59
C ASP A 48 -2.83 3.31 -17.78
N THR A 49 -1.62 2.84 -17.52
CA THR A 49 -0.63 2.50 -18.55
C THR A 49 -1.05 1.27 -19.37
N THR A 50 -1.79 0.34 -18.80
CA THR A 50 -2.28 -0.86 -19.50
C THR A 50 -3.51 -0.60 -20.35
N THR A 51 -4.28 0.48 -20.06
CA THR A 51 -5.50 0.86 -20.80
C THR A 51 -5.20 1.41 -22.16
N GLY A 52 -4.74 1.01 -23.04
CA GLY A 52 -4.39 1.47 -24.40
C GLY A 52 -3.60 0.41 -25.14
N LEU A 53 -3.31 -0.69 -24.46
CA LEU A 53 -2.49 -1.76 -25.02
C LEU A 53 -3.01 -2.24 -26.38
N LEU A 54 -4.31 -2.47 -26.52
CA LEU A 54 -4.90 -2.88 -27.81
C LEU A 54 -4.69 -1.82 -28.88
N GLN A 55 -4.86 -0.54 -28.52
CA GLN A 55 -4.64 0.56 -29.45
C GLN A 55 -3.17 0.69 -29.81
N MET A 56 -2.28 0.58 -28.83
CA MET A 56 -0.83 0.72 -29.02
C MET A 56 -0.22 -0.51 -29.70
N ALA A 57 -0.63 -1.71 -29.33
CA ALA A 57 -0.04 -2.94 -29.85
C ALA A 57 -0.55 -3.32 -31.25
N VAL A 58 -1.81 -3.00 -31.55
CA VAL A 58 -2.47 -3.48 -32.79
C VAL A 58 -2.96 -2.34 -33.66
N VAL A 59 -3.80 -1.45 -33.10
CA VAL A 59 -4.50 -0.45 -33.93
C VAL A 59 -3.54 0.60 -34.48
N SER A 60 -2.72 1.21 -33.65
CA SER A 60 -1.79 2.28 -34.06
C SER A 60 -0.73 1.79 -35.05
N PRO A 61 -0.03 0.65 -34.81
CA PRO A 61 0.90 0.10 -35.76
C PRO A 61 0.23 -0.31 -37.10
N ALA A 62 -0.95 -0.97 -37.03
CA ALA A 62 -1.66 -1.38 -38.23
C ALA A 62 -2.05 -0.19 -39.10
N ILE A 63 -2.62 0.87 -38.48
CA ILE A 63 -2.96 2.10 -39.21
C ILE A 63 -1.70 2.76 -39.77
N SER A 64 -0.61 2.81 -39.02
CA SER A 64 0.66 3.41 -39.48
C SER A 64 1.28 2.62 -40.63
N VAL A 65 1.26 1.29 -40.56
CA VAL A 65 1.73 0.42 -41.65
C VAL A 65 0.86 0.58 -42.88
N ILE A 66 -0.47 0.58 -42.74
CA ILE A 66 -1.40 0.80 -43.88
C ILE A 66 -1.16 2.17 -44.51
N ARG A 67 -1.02 3.24 -43.71
CA ARG A 67 -0.71 4.57 -44.24
C ARG A 67 0.63 4.61 -44.96
N LEU A 68 1.64 3.93 -44.43
CA LEU A 68 2.95 3.84 -45.06
C LEU A 68 2.88 3.10 -46.41
N ILE A 69 2.18 1.97 -46.46
CA ILE A 69 1.99 1.20 -47.69
C ILE A 69 1.25 2.04 -48.74
N ILE A 70 0.16 2.72 -48.36
CA ILE A 70 -0.60 3.59 -49.28
C ILE A 70 0.27 4.74 -49.77
N ALA A 71 1.01 5.42 -48.87
CA ALA A 71 1.89 6.55 -49.23
C ALA A 71 3.01 6.09 -50.20
N VAL A 72 3.67 4.97 -49.89
CA VAL A 72 4.72 4.40 -50.76
C VAL A 72 4.15 3.94 -52.10
N GLY A 73 3.00 3.25 -52.09
CA GLY A 73 2.32 2.83 -53.33
C GLY A 73 1.96 4.00 -54.24
N LEU A 74 1.44 5.09 -53.63
CA LEU A 74 1.08 6.30 -54.38
C LEU A 74 2.32 7.00 -54.95
N LEU A 75 3.39 7.11 -54.17
CA LEU A 75 4.66 7.68 -54.66
C LEU A 75 5.26 6.85 -55.80
N LEU A 76 5.25 5.54 -55.68
CA LEU A 76 5.73 4.64 -56.73
C LEU A 76 4.90 4.72 -58.02
N SER A 77 3.57 4.90 -57.87
CA SER A 77 2.66 5.05 -59.04
C SER A 77 2.83 6.38 -59.77
N LEU A 78 3.18 7.45 -59.08
CA LEU A 78 3.45 8.76 -59.65
C LEU A 78 4.78 8.75 -60.40
N ASN A 79 5.88 8.45 -59.75
CA ASN A 79 7.20 8.33 -60.36
C ASN A 79 8.15 7.50 -59.47
N TRP A 80 8.43 6.26 -59.88
CA TRP A 80 9.25 5.34 -59.09
C TRP A 80 10.70 5.85 -58.86
N ARG A 81 11.24 6.68 -59.76
CA ARG A 81 12.61 7.23 -59.64
C ARG A 81 12.66 8.30 -58.54
N LEU A 82 11.68 9.20 -58.51
CA LEU A 82 11.54 10.18 -57.43
C LEU A 82 11.17 9.50 -56.11
N ALA A 83 10.39 8.42 -56.13
CA ALA A 83 10.03 7.66 -54.95
C ALA A 83 11.27 7.08 -54.25
N LEU A 84 12.24 6.53 -54.99
CA LEU A 84 13.49 6.04 -54.39
C LEU A 84 14.27 7.16 -53.70
N THR A 85 14.28 8.36 -54.25
CA THR A 85 14.92 9.52 -53.62
C THR A 85 14.23 9.93 -52.33
N ALA A 86 12.91 9.94 -52.32
CA ALA A 86 12.13 10.24 -51.12
C ALA A 86 12.27 9.14 -50.04
N LEU A 87 12.28 7.87 -50.43
CA LEU A 87 12.44 6.73 -49.53
C LEU A 87 13.83 6.66 -48.91
N ALA A 88 14.86 7.31 -49.49
CA ALA A 88 16.20 7.41 -48.92
C ALA A 88 16.23 8.10 -47.50
N ILE A 89 15.13 8.79 -47.12
CA ILE A 89 14.98 9.38 -45.78
C ILE A 89 14.80 8.29 -44.71
N ILE A 90 14.17 7.18 -45.00
CA ILE A 90 13.78 6.14 -44.03
C ILE A 90 15.02 5.58 -43.27
N PRO A 91 16.09 5.15 -43.94
CA PRO A 91 17.30 4.70 -43.26
C PRO A 91 17.88 5.76 -42.30
N GLY A 92 17.86 7.03 -42.70
CA GLY A 92 18.32 8.15 -41.88
C GLY A 92 17.48 8.30 -40.61
N VAL A 93 16.15 8.21 -40.72
CA VAL A 93 15.23 8.25 -39.58
C VAL A 93 15.49 7.10 -38.62
N LEU A 94 15.62 5.89 -39.12
CA LEU A 94 15.90 4.70 -38.29
C LEU A 94 17.24 4.83 -37.60
N LEU A 95 18.29 5.29 -38.25
CA LEU A 95 19.59 5.51 -37.66
C LEU A 95 19.51 6.54 -36.50
N MET A 96 18.82 7.65 -36.72
CA MET A 96 18.64 8.69 -35.70
C MET A 96 17.83 8.18 -34.51
N SER A 97 16.77 7.41 -34.76
CA SER A 97 15.99 6.77 -33.71
C SER A 97 16.83 5.81 -32.87
N LEU A 98 17.71 5.03 -33.50
CA LEU A 98 18.65 4.14 -32.80
C LEU A 98 19.67 4.94 -31.95
N VAL A 99 20.20 6.04 -32.51
CA VAL A 99 21.10 6.92 -31.77
C VAL A 99 20.40 7.55 -30.56
N PHE A 100 19.18 8.03 -30.74
CA PHE A 100 18.36 8.56 -29.64
C PHE A 100 18.14 7.49 -28.55
N ALA A 101 17.70 6.29 -28.95
CA ALA A 101 17.42 5.20 -28.02
C ALA A 101 18.67 4.77 -27.24
N ARG A 102 19.86 4.76 -27.88
CA ARG A 102 21.11 4.33 -27.24
C ARG A 102 21.81 5.41 -26.44
N ARG A 103 21.71 6.69 -26.82
CA ARG A 103 22.51 7.78 -26.25
C ARG A 103 21.72 8.79 -25.42
N VAL A 104 20.44 9.01 -25.69
CA VAL A 104 19.62 10.03 -25.00
C VAL A 104 18.68 9.38 -23.97
N LYS A 105 17.99 8.33 -24.39
CA LYS A 105 17.03 7.62 -23.52
C LYS A 105 17.60 7.15 -22.17
N PRO A 106 18.86 6.63 -22.08
CA PRO A 106 19.46 6.27 -20.79
C PRO A 106 19.65 7.44 -19.84
N ILE A 107 19.95 8.64 -20.38
CA ILE A 107 20.12 9.86 -19.59
C ILE A 107 18.78 10.25 -18.96
N TYR A 108 17.69 10.26 -19.73
CA TYR A 108 16.35 10.52 -19.20
C TYR A 108 15.89 9.51 -18.14
N ARG A 109 16.29 8.23 -18.28
CA ARG A 109 16.05 7.23 -17.21
C ARG A 109 16.79 7.58 -15.93
N SER A 110 18.05 8.02 -16.03
CA SER A 110 18.83 8.47 -14.86
C SER A 110 18.22 9.71 -14.21
N VAL A 111 17.78 10.67 -15.03
CA VAL A 111 17.06 11.88 -14.58
C VAL A 111 15.83 11.51 -13.76
N ARG A 112 15.02 10.60 -14.29
CA ARG A 112 13.81 10.14 -13.59
C ARG A 112 14.10 9.46 -12.26
N LYS A 113 15.12 8.59 -12.23
CA LYS A 113 15.55 7.93 -10.99
C LYS A 113 15.98 8.92 -9.92
N ASP A 114 16.80 9.92 -10.31
CA ASP A 114 17.25 10.96 -9.36
C ASP A 114 16.07 11.82 -8.89
N ALA A 115 15.11 12.12 -9.77
CA ALA A 115 13.90 12.87 -9.39
C ALA A 115 13.03 12.09 -8.40
N GLU A 116 12.79 10.79 -8.63
CA GLU A 116 12.06 9.91 -7.71
C GLU A 116 12.74 9.83 -6.33
N GLU A 117 14.07 9.80 -6.27
CA GLU A 117 14.82 9.82 -5.01
C GLU A 117 14.63 11.14 -4.24
N ILE A 118 14.65 12.28 -4.96
CA ILE A 118 14.42 13.59 -4.36
C ILE A 118 12.98 13.71 -3.86
N ASP A 119 12.00 13.27 -4.65
CA ASP A 119 10.57 13.30 -4.27
C ASP A 119 10.32 12.43 -3.04
N GLY A 120 11.00 11.28 -2.92
CA GLY A 120 10.99 10.45 -1.71
C GLY A 120 11.50 11.19 -0.48
N ARG A 121 12.63 11.91 -0.59
CA ARG A 121 13.17 12.74 0.52
C ARG A 121 12.24 13.89 0.90
N VAL A 122 11.58 14.51 -0.07
CA VAL A 122 10.56 15.54 0.23
C VAL A 122 9.45 14.95 1.08
N GLY A 123 8.97 13.75 0.75
CA GLY A 123 7.98 13.03 1.57
C GLY A 123 8.45 12.80 3.01
N GLU A 124 9.70 12.36 3.20
CA GLU A 124 10.30 12.17 4.53
C GLU A 124 10.40 13.48 5.30
N THR A 125 10.89 14.55 4.66
CA THR A 125 11.05 15.88 5.26
C THR A 125 9.71 16.40 5.78
N PHE A 126 8.64 16.30 4.99
CA PHE A 126 7.31 16.77 5.41
C PHE A 126 6.64 15.84 6.44
N SER A 127 6.87 14.55 6.37
CA SER A 127 6.43 13.62 7.42
C SER A 127 7.11 13.89 8.75
N GLY A 128 8.40 14.27 8.72
CA GLY A 128 9.20 14.64 9.89
C GLY A 128 9.27 16.15 10.17
N ILE A 129 8.35 16.97 9.66
CA ILE A 129 8.48 18.45 9.69
C ILE A 129 8.62 19.02 11.10
N ARG A 130 8.00 18.40 12.11
CA ARG A 130 8.15 18.81 13.51
C ARG A 130 9.60 18.64 13.98
N VAL A 131 10.25 17.54 13.60
CA VAL A 131 11.65 17.27 13.94
C VAL A 131 12.56 18.28 13.23
N VAL A 132 12.34 18.48 11.92
CA VAL A 132 13.09 19.46 11.13
C VAL A 132 13.03 20.84 11.77
N ARG A 133 11.84 21.30 12.19
CA ARG A 133 11.66 22.61 12.83
C ARG A 133 12.24 22.65 14.24
N ALA A 134 12.04 21.60 15.05
CA ALA A 134 12.56 21.55 16.42
C ALA A 134 14.08 21.65 16.46
N PHE A 135 14.78 21.04 15.48
CA PHE A 135 16.24 21.05 15.39
C PHE A 135 16.77 22.12 14.42
N ARG A 136 15.93 23.06 13.94
CA ARG A 136 16.29 24.12 12.99
C ARG A 136 16.98 23.58 11.74
N GLY A 137 16.48 22.41 11.26
CA GLY A 137 17.04 21.68 10.12
C GLY A 137 16.69 22.24 8.74
N GLU A 138 15.80 23.27 8.64
CA GLU A 138 15.31 23.80 7.37
C GLU A 138 16.42 24.22 6.38
N PRO A 139 17.52 24.86 6.82
CA PRO A 139 18.60 25.20 5.89
C PRO A 139 19.29 23.98 5.29
N ARG A 140 19.46 22.91 6.07
CA ARG A 140 20.06 21.65 5.63
C ARG A 140 19.15 20.94 4.62
N GLU A 141 17.89 20.75 4.96
CA GLU A 141 16.92 20.12 4.07
C GLU A 141 16.76 20.87 2.75
N ARG A 142 16.71 22.22 2.81
CA ARG A 142 16.68 23.07 1.62
C ARG A 142 17.94 22.90 0.77
N GLN A 143 19.12 22.84 1.40
CA GLN A 143 20.38 22.68 0.68
C GLN A 143 20.46 21.33 -0.02
N ASP A 144 20.06 20.26 0.65
CA ASP A 144 20.05 18.89 0.11
C ASP A 144 19.06 18.77 -1.04
N TYR A 145 17.84 19.32 -0.89
CA TYR A 145 16.86 19.41 -1.98
C TYR A 145 17.43 20.16 -3.20
N MET A 146 18.01 21.34 -2.98
CA MET A 146 18.57 22.14 -4.06
C MET A 146 19.75 21.46 -4.76
N ARG A 147 20.61 20.77 -4.02
CA ARG A 147 21.71 19.96 -4.61
C ARG A 147 21.17 18.85 -5.50
N GLY A 148 20.17 18.14 -5.02
CA GLY A 148 19.49 17.11 -5.79
C GLY A 148 18.88 17.68 -7.07
N ARG A 149 18.08 18.74 -6.97
CA ARG A 149 17.44 19.41 -8.13
C ARG A 149 18.45 19.97 -9.12
N HIS A 150 19.55 20.54 -8.66
CA HIS A 150 20.65 20.98 -9.55
C HIS A 150 21.29 19.81 -10.31
N THR A 151 21.39 18.63 -9.68
CA THR A 151 21.91 17.43 -10.37
C THR A 151 20.95 16.95 -11.45
N VAL A 152 19.64 16.89 -11.15
CA VAL A 152 18.59 16.60 -12.14
C VAL A 152 18.64 17.60 -13.29
N LEU A 153 18.64 18.91 -12.99
CA LEU A 153 18.67 19.96 -14.00
C LEU A 153 19.88 19.85 -14.93
N ARG A 154 21.08 19.60 -14.38
CA ARG A 154 22.29 19.41 -15.21
C ARG A 154 22.19 18.22 -16.15
N LYS A 155 21.63 17.12 -15.68
CA LYS A 155 21.39 15.92 -16.51
C LYS A 155 20.34 16.18 -17.60
N GLU A 156 19.25 16.88 -17.25
CA GLU A 156 18.21 17.30 -18.22
C GLU A 156 18.79 18.21 -19.30
N LEU A 157 19.52 19.24 -18.92
CA LEU A 157 20.18 20.14 -19.88
C LEU A 157 21.18 19.39 -20.76
N PHE A 158 21.91 18.42 -20.20
CA PHE A 158 22.83 17.59 -20.98
C PHE A 158 22.07 16.68 -21.97
N ALA A 159 20.96 16.07 -21.55
CA ALA A 159 20.09 15.29 -22.43
C ALA A 159 19.53 16.18 -23.55
N HIS A 160 18.98 17.34 -23.19
CA HIS A 160 18.38 18.28 -24.12
C HIS A 160 19.40 18.82 -25.14
N ARG A 161 20.62 19.12 -24.71
CA ARG A 161 21.68 19.52 -25.66
C ARG A 161 21.97 18.45 -26.70
N ARG A 162 21.97 17.16 -26.31
CA ARG A 162 22.14 16.04 -27.24
C ARG A 162 20.93 15.88 -28.16
N GLU A 163 19.75 16.11 -27.62
CA GLU A 163 18.51 16.09 -28.38
C GLU A 163 18.49 17.22 -29.43
N LEU A 164 18.91 18.44 -29.09
CA LEU A 164 19.04 19.55 -30.03
C LEU A 164 20.00 19.23 -31.20
N VAL A 165 21.11 18.54 -30.94
CA VAL A 165 22.02 18.09 -32.00
C VAL A 165 21.31 17.09 -32.92
N LEU A 166 20.51 16.18 -32.39
CA LEU A 166 19.71 15.24 -33.19
C LEU A 166 18.64 15.97 -34.00
N TRP A 167 17.92 16.93 -33.41
CA TRP A 167 16.95 17.76 -34.14
C TRP A 167 17.59 18.58 -35.26
N GLY A 168 18.78 19.18 -35.01
CA GLY A 168 19.55 19.86 -36.04
C GLY A 168 19.96 18.92 -37.17
N SER A 169 20.49 17.74 -36.83
CA SER A 169 20.84 16.71 -37.82
C SER A 169 19.64 16.24 -38.63
N TRP A 170 18.46 16.13 -37.96
CA TRP A 170 17.19 15.85 -38.60
C TRP A 170 16.81 16.92 -39.63
N GLY A 171 16.87 18.20 -39.25
CA GLY A 171 16.58 19.32 -40.16
C GLY A 171 17.49 19.30 -41.38
N LEU A 172 18.79 19.01 -41.16
CA LEU A 172 19.75 18.88 -42.27
C LEU A 172 19.41 17.71 -43.21
N LEU A 173 19.08 16.55 -42.65
CA LEU A 173 18.66 15.38 -43.45
C LEU A 173 17.43 15.68 -44.27
N MET A 174 16.43 16.32 -43.67
CA MET A 174 15.20 16.73 -44.38
C MET A 174 15.48 17.72 -45.51
N SER A 175 16.32 18.73 -45.24
CA SER A 175 16.72 19.72 -46.26
C SER A 175 17.48 19.04 -47.40
N ALA A 176 18.40 18.14 -47.10
CA ALA A 176 19.17 17.40 -48.09
C ALA A 176 18.25 16.55 -49.02
N VAL A 177 17.26 15.84 -48.43
CA VAL A 177 16.29 15.04 -49.21
C VAL A 177 15.39 15.94 -50.04
N ASN A 178 14.91 17.08 -49.52
CA ASN A 178 14.14 18.04 -50.30
C ASN A 178 14.94 18.62 -51.49
N VAL A 179 16.19 19.03 -51.24
CA VAL A 179 17.08 19.51 -52.32
C VAL A 179 17.30 18.42 -53.36
N ALA A 180 17.52 17.17 -52.92
CA ALA A 180 17.66 16.03 -53.85
C ALA A 180 16.41 15.80 -54.70
N ILE A 181 15.22 15.89 -54.11
CA ILE A 181 13.93 15.75 -54.82
C ILE A 181 13.77 16.87 -55.84
N VAL A 182 14.06 18.14 -55.49
CA VAL A 182 13.92 19.27 -56.43
C VAL A 182 14.95 19.16 -57.54
N TRP A 183 16.22 18.90 -57.21
CA TRP A 183 17.29 18.79 -58.16
C TRP A 183 17.09 17.63 -59.15
N TYR A 184 16.88 16.43 -58.63
CA TYR A 184 16.66 15.24 -59.46
C TYR A 184 15.32 15.30 -60.22
N GLY A 185 14.28 15.84 -59.57
CA GLY A 185 12.98 16.09 -60.18
C GLY A 185 13.07 17.08 -61.35
N GLY A 186 13.88 18.16 -61.17
CA GLY A 186 14.17 19.12 -62.25
C GLY A 186 14.87 18.48 -63.43
N LEU A 187 15.84 17.58 -63.18
CA LEU A 187 16.48 16.81 -64.28
C LEU A 187 15.51 15.88 -65.03
N LEU A 188 14.59 15.26 -64.27
CA LEU A 188 13.56 14.42 -64.89
C LEU A 188 12.51 15.23 -65.66
N TYR A 189 12.21 16.45 -65.18
CA TYR A 189 11.30 17.38 -65.83
C TYR A 189 11.90 17.85 -67.19
N THR A 190 13.16 18.29 -67.23
CA THR A 190 13.81 18.67 -68.46
C THR A 190 13.95 17.51 -69.44
N GLY A 191 14.03 16.27 -68.93
CA GLY A 191 14.01 15.05 -69.75
C GLY A 191 12.60 14.54 -70.15
N GLY A 192 11.54 15.30 -69.82
CA GLY A 192 10.15 14.92 -70.15
C GLY A 192 9.60 13.70 -69.38
N ARG A 193 10.25 13.31 -68.23
CA ARG A 193 9.94 12.10 -67.47
C ARG A 193 9.24 12.38 -66.12
N ALA A 194 9.00 13.64 -65.78
CA ALA A 194 8.25 14.10 -64.62
C ALA A 194 7.57 15.43 -64.89
N SER A 195 6.48 15.71 -64.22
CA SER A 195 5.81 17.02 -64.21
C SER A 195 6.23 17.88 -63.00
N ILE A 196 5.97 19.20 -63.06
CA ILE A 196 6.16 20.07 -61.92
C ILE A 196 5.26 19.63 -60.78
N GLY A 197 4.03 19.17 -61.08
CA GLY A 197 3.10 18.61 -60.08
C GLY A 197 3.67 17.39 -59.36
N ASP A 198 4.41 16.53 -60.04
CA ASP A 198 5.08 15.40 -59.40
C ASP A 198 6.10 15.88 -58.37
N ILE A 199 6.96 16.84 -58.72
CA ILE A 199 7.97 17.37 -57.81
C ILE A 199 7.33 17.95 -56.55
N MET A 200 6.27 18.74 -56.71
CA MET A 200 5.54 19.32 -55.58
C MET A 200 4.85 18.25 -54.71
N ALA A 201 4.25 17.23 -55.35
CA ALA A 201 3.66 16.11 -54.65
C ALA A 201 4.69 15.34 -53.85
N PHE A 202 5.89 15.07 -54.41
CA PHE A 202 6.96 14.38 -53.70
C PHE A 202 7.50 15.16 -52.53
N GLN A 203 7.65 16.50 -52.62
CA GLN A 203 8.01 17.34 -51.50
C GLN A 203 7.02 17.22 -50.33
N TRP A 204 5.70 17.31 -50.65
CA TRP A 204 4.64 17.20 -49.64
C TRP A 204 4.56 15.80 -49.03
N TYR A 205 4.59 14.77 -49.83
CA TYR A 205 4.50 13.38 -49.39
C TYR A 205 5.76 12.93 -48.59
N SER A 206 6.94 13.52 -48.83
CA SER A 206 8.12 13.24 -48.05
C SER A 206 7.91 13.56 -46.56
N PHE A 207 7.19 14.63 -46.24
CA PHE A 207 6.82 14.95 -44.86
C PHE A 207 5.79 13.98 -44.28
N LEU A 208 4.82 13.57 -45.11
CA LEU A 208 3.78 12.61 -44.70
C LEU A 208 4.33 11.21 -44.42
N LEU A 209 5.41 10.78 -45.06
CA LEU A 209 6.08 9.50 -44.80
C LEU A 209 6.68 9.42 -43.37
N LEU A 210 6.99 10.54 -42.78
CA LEU A 210 7.65 10.58 -41.47
C LEU A 210 6.71 10.21 -40.33
N ASN A 211 5.46 10.68 -40.35
CA ASN A 211 4.49 10.46 -39.30
C ASN A 211 4.25 8.96 -39.01
N PRO A 212 4.02 8.08 -40.01
CA PRO A 212 3.91 6.65 -39.75
C PRO A 212 5.16 6.02 -39.18
N VAL A 213 6.36 6.44 -39.62
CA VAL A 213 7.64 5.91 -39.12
C VAL A 213 7.85 6.29 -37.65
N TRP A 214 7.65 7.56 -37.32
CA TRP A 214 7.71 8.01 -35.93
C TRP A 214 6.69 7.33 -35.05
N SER A 215 5.47 7.17 -35.53
CA SER A 215 4.40 6.48 -34.81
C SER A 215 4.80 5.03 -34.48
N ILE A 216 5.36 4.29 -35.42
CA ILE A 216 5.81 2.91 -35.20
C ILE A 216 6.92 2.86 -34.15
N VAL A 217 7.93 3.74 -34.23
CA VAL A 217 9.05 3.79 -33.27
C VAL A 217 8.59 4.13 -31.86
N ASN A 218 7.70 5.12 -31.71
CA ASN A 218 7.16 5.52 -30.41
C ASN A 218 6.27 4.43 -29.83
N THR A 219 5.40 3.84 -30.65
CA THR A 219 4.52 2.74 -30.23
C THR A 219 5.29 1.56 -29.66
N PHE A 220 6.43 1.20 -30.24
CA PHE A 220 7.23 0.10 -29.70
C PHE A 220 7.75 0.40 -28.28
N SER A 221 8.17 1.64 -28.02
CA SER A 221 8.63 2.05 -26.68
C SER A 221 7.49 2.12 -25.65
N GLU A 222 6.31 2.55 -26.07
CA GLU A 222 5.11 2.59 -25.24
C GLU A 222 4.59 1.20 -24.93
N LEU A 223 4.60 0.31 -25.95
CA LEU A 223 4.21 -1.08 -25.78
C LEU A 223 5.06 -1.79 -24.72
N GLN A 224 6.40 -1.63 -24.77
CA GLN A 224 7.28 -2.22 -23.75
C GLN A 224 6.96 -1.71 -22.34
N ARG A 225 6.62 -0.42 -22.19
CA ARG A 225 6.23 0.18 -20.91
C ARG A 225 4.91 -0.40 -20.41
N SER A 226 3.93 -0.51 -21.31
CA SER A 226 2.61 -1.05 -20.98
C SER A 226 2.67 -2.55 -20.65
N LEU A 227 3.51 -3.33 -21.34
CA LEU A 227 3.73 -4.74 -20.99
C LEU A 227 4.36 -4.90 -19.61
N ALA A 228 5.35 -4.09 -19.27
CA ALA A 228 5.96 -4.13 -17.94
C ALA A 228 4.96 -3.71 -16.83
N ALA A 229 4.09 -2.73 -17.08
CA ALA A 229 3.04 -2.35 -16.14
C ALA A 229 2.01 -3.48 -15.97
N MET A 230 1.63 -4.12 -17.06
CA MET A 230 0.70 -5.26 -17.07
C MET A 230 1.28 -6.46 -16.30
N GLU A 231 2.57 -6.76 -16.49
CA GLU A 231 3.28 -7.82 -15.76
C GLU A 231 3.18 -7.59 -14.24
N ARG A 232 3.43 -6.37 -13.76
CA ARG A 232 3.31 -6.02 -12.33
C ARG A 232 1.87 -6.14 -11.80
N VAL A 233 0.86 -5.81 -12.61
CA VAL A 233 -0.56 -5.97 -12.23
C VAL A 233 -0.91 -7.45 -12.15
N PHE A 234 -0.54 -8.25 -13.14
CA PHE A 234 -0.82 -9.69 -13.15
C PHE A 234 -0.01 -10.47 -12.11
N GLU A 235 1.21 -10.02 -11.78
CA GLU A 235 1.98 -10.57 -10.66
C GLU A 235 1.17 -10.53 -9.35
N VAL A 236 0.54 -9.38 -9.06
CA VAL A 236 -0.31 -9.25 -7.86
C VAL A 236 -1.59 -10.06 -7.97
N LEU A 237 -2.23 -10.07 -9.15
CA LEU A 237 -3.46 -10.85 -9.38
C LEU A 237 -3.22 -12.37 -9.29
N ALA A 238 -2.00 -12.82 -9.59
CA ALA A 238 -1.59 -14.23 -9.52
C ALA A 238 -1.12 -14.68 -8.13
N MET A 239 -0.91 -13.74 -7.18
CA MET A 239 -0.58 -14.09 -5.80
C MET A 239 -1.73 -14.83 -5.15
N ASP A 240 -1.43 -15.77 -4.26
CA ASP A 240 -2.44 -16.50 -3.50
C ASP A 240 -3.15 -15.60 -2.47
N ASP A 241 -4.39 -15.96 -2.15
CA ASP A 241 -5.13 -15.33 -1.06
C ASP A 241 -4.47 -15.62 0.30
N ASP A 242 -4.66 -14.73 1.26
CA ASP A 242 -4.07 -14.81 2.63
C ASP A 242 -4.65 -16.06 3.25
N LYS A 243 -5.17 -16.86 3.29
CA LYS A 243 -5.74 -18.04 3.99
C LYS A 243 -7.08 -18.44 3.35
N PRO A 244 -7.02 -19.03 2.17
CA PRO A 244 -8.22 -19.55 1.55
C PRO A 244 -8.85 -20.59 2.47
N ASP A 245 -10.18 -20.58 2.56
CA ASP A 245 -10.90 -21.57 3.33
C ASP A 245 -10.60 -22.97 2.80
N ARG A 246 -10.31 -23.91 3.70
CA ARG A 246 -10.05 -25.31 3.32
C ARG A 246 -11.30 -25.95 2.72
N PRO A 247 -11.16 -26.92 1.81
CA PRO A 247 -12.28 -27.69 1.34
C PRO A 247 -13.00 -28.36 2.53
N GLY A 248 -14.31 -28.06 2.68
CA GLY A 248 -15.09 -28.56 3.81
C GLY A 248 -15.02 -27.71 5.08
N ALA A 249 -14.45 -26.50 5.02
CA ALA A 249 -14.49 -25.55 6.14
C ALA A 249 -15.92 -25.31 6.60
N VAL A 250 -16.12 -25.29 7.92
CA VAL A 250 -17.41 -25.07 8.56
C VAL A 250 -17.49 -23.69 9.17
N GLU A 251 -18.70 -23.20 9.43
CA GLU A 251 -18.90 -21.94 10.17
C GLU A 251 -18.44 -22.06 11.63
N ALA A 252 -17.84 -21.01 12.15
CA ALA A 252 -17.43 -20.96 13.54
C ALA A 252 -18.63 -21.01 14.49
N PRO A 253 -18.52 -21.73 15.61
CA PRO A 253 -19.58 -21.76 16.63
C PRO A 253 -19.79 -20.37 17.23
N ARG A 254 -21.05 -19.93 17.35
CA ARG A 254 -21.38 -18.59 17.87
C ARG A 254 -20.96 -18.34 19.32
N VAL A 255 -20.76 -19.39 20.09
CA VAL A 255 -20.35 -19.32 21.51
C VAL A 255 -18.99 -19.95 21.68
N VAL A 256 -18.05 -19.19 22.22
CA VAL A 256 -16.72 -19.67 22.57
C VAL A 256 -16.76 -20.29 23.97
N ARG A 257 -16.60 -21.59 24.05
CA ARG A 257 -16.52 -22.34 25.32
C ARG A 257 -15.07 -22.53 25.76
N GLU A 258 -14.18 -22.75 24.80
CA GLU A 258 -12.78 -23.03 25.03
C GLU A 258 -11.97 -22.65 23.79
N LEU A 259 -10.82 -22.03 24.02
CA LEU A 259 -9.75 -21.87 23.03
C LEU A 259 -8.52 -22.61 23.52
N ARG A 260 -8.01 -23.54 22.71
CA ARG A 260 -6.86 -24.35 23.09
C ARG A 260 -5.74 -24.19 22.07
N LEU A 261 -4.55 -23.82 22.56
CA LEU A 261 -3.33 -23.75 21.79
C LEU A 261 -2.51 -24.99 22.11
N GLU A 262 -2.21 -25.83 21.11
CA GLU A 262 -1.53 -27.10 21.29
C GLU A 262 -0.22 -27.12 20.49
N ASN A 263 0.91 -27.22 21.19
CA ASN A 263 2.26 -27.30 20.65
C ASN A 263 2.53 -26.21 19.59
N ILE A 264 2.11 -24.97 19.86
CA ILE A 264 2.25 -23.89 18.91
C ILE A 264 3.71 -23.52 18.70
N GLU A 265 4.12 -23.59 17.44
CA GLU A 265 5.37 -23.05 16.94
C GLU A 265 5.09 -22.02 15.86
N PHE A 266 5.87 -20.94 15.86
CA PHE A 266 5.74 -19.91 14.82
C PHE A 266 7.06 -19.20 14.56
N GLU A 267 7.32 -18.98 13.26
CA GLU A 267 8.45 -18.19 12.76
C GLU A 267 8.00 -17.29 11.61
N TYR A 268 8.41 -16.01 11.64
CA TYR A 268 8.20 -15.09 10.51
C TYR A 268 9.16 -15.38 9.35
N ARG A 269 10.33 -15.91 9.67
CA ARG A 269 11.37 -16.31 8.70
C ARG A 269 11.87 -17.69 9.07
N PRO A 270 12.08 -18.57 8.09
CA PRO A 270 12.60 -19.91 8.33
C PRO A 270 13.86 -19.90 9.19
N GLY A 271 13.87 -20.70 10.26
CA GLY A 271 15.00 -20.82 11.18
C GLY A 271 15.08 -19.77 12.28
N LEU A 272 14.11 -18.84 12.38
CA LEU A 272 14.04 -17.83 13.43
C LEU A 272 12.72 -17.95 14.20
N PRO A 273 12.56 -18.96 15.07
CA PRO A 273 11.32 -19.19 15.81
C PRO A 273 11.07 -18.07 16.83
N VAL A 274 9.85 -17.55 16.81
CA VAL A 274 9.36 -16.48 17.72
C VAL A 274 8.45 -17.05 18.81
N VAL A 275 7.67 -18.08 18.50
CA VAL A 275 6.88 -18.84 19.48
C VAL A 275 7.32 -20.29 19.43
N ARG A 276 7.52 -20.90 20.61
CA ARG A 276 8.07 -22.25 20.74
C ARG A 276 7.29 -23.05 21.76
N ASP A 277 6.71 -24.16 21.35
CA ASP A 277 6.02 -25.14 22.21
C ASP A 277 5.02 -24.49 23.17
N LEU A 278 4.18 -23.58 22.66
CA LEU A 278 3.20 -22.91 23.48
C LEU A 278 1.97 -23.79 23.64
N ASN A 279 1.69 -24.16 24.87
CA ASN A 279 0.58 -25.02 25.27
C ASN A 279 -0.28 -24.30 26.33
N VAL A 280 -1.52 -23.93 25.95
CA VAL A 280 -2.46 -23.29 26.88
C VAL A 280 -3.90 -23.61 26.52
N THR A 281 -4.73 -23.81 27.55
CA THR A 281 -6.18 -23.93 27.43
C THR A 281 -6.83 -22.75 28.10
N VAL A 282 -7.67 -22.04 27.37
CA VAL A 282 -8.37 -20.84 27.82
C VAL A 282 -9.87 -21.12 27.79
N PRO A 283 -10.52 -21.22 28.96
CA PRO A 283 -11.98 -21.34 29.03
C PRO A 283 -12.67 -20.09 28.46
N GLY A 284 -13.88 -20.25 27.93
CA GLY A 284 -14.68 -19.12 27.46
C GLY A 284 -14.97 -18.12 28.59
N GLY A 285 -14.92 -16.84 28.26
CA GLY A 285 -15.13 -15.76 29.23
C GLY A 285 -13.96 -15.45 30.16
N THR A 286 -12.78 -16.06 29.93
CA THR A 286 -11.55 -15.86 30.73
C THR A 286 -10.74 -14.68 30.19
N VAL A 287 -10.22 -13.86 31.08
CA VAL A 287 -9.25 -12.79 30.77
C VAL A 287 -7.84 -13.31 30.96
N VAL A 288 -7.09 -13.41 29.85
CA VAL A 288 -5.71 -13.88 29.78
C VAL A 288 -4.78 -12.70 29.61
N ALA A 289 -3.88 -12.45 30.57
CA ALA A 289 -2.84 -11.44 30.46
C ALA A 289 -1.54 -12.06 29.93
N LEU A 290 -1.05 -11.53 28.80
CA LEU A 290 0.28 -11.87 28.26
C LEU A 290 1.29 -10.85 28.78
N VAL A 291 2.26 -11.32 29.56
CA VAL A 291 3.29 -10.48 30.17
C VAL A 291 4.68 -11.00 29.79
N GLY A 292 5.70 -10.14 29.83
CA GLY A 292 7.07 -10.49 29.47
C GLY A 292 7.80 -9.33 28.80
N ARG A 293 9.08 -9.51 28.53
CA ARG A 293 9.94 -8.48 27.91
C ARG A 293 9.46 -8.15 26.48
N SER A 294 9.91 -7.00 25.97
CA SER A 294 9.72 -6.67 24.55
C SER A 294 10.40 -7.76 23.69
N GLY A 295 9.73 -8.20 22.63
CA GLY A 295 10.23 -9.28 21.77
C GLY A 295 9.98 -10.71 22.29
N ALA A 296 9.34 -10.91 23.46
CA ALA A 296 9.04 -12.24 24.01
C ALA A 296 7.97 -13.03 23.22
N GLY A 297 7.35 -12.45 22.17
CA GLY A 297 6.35 -13.12 21.35
C GLY A 297 4.89 -12.82 21.71
N LYS A 298 4.61 -11.86 22.62
CA LYS A 298 3.23 -11.53 23.06
C LYS A 298 2.31 -11.15 21.90
N THR A 299 2.70 -10.19 21.07
CA THR A 299 1.93 -9.76 19.90
C THR A 299 1.77 -10.90 18.88
N THR A 300 2.80 -11.72 18.71
CA THR A 300 2.72 -12.89 17.82
C THR A 300 1.68 -13.90 18.29
N VAL A 301 1.56 -14.13 19.59
CA VAL A 301 0.51 -15.01 20.14
C VAL A 301 -0.88 -14.45 19.86
N THR A 302 -1.10 -13.15 20.05
CA THR A 302 -2.38 -12.51 19.73
C THR A 302 -2.67 -12.51 18.24
N ASP A 303 -1.67 -12.34 17.37
CA ASP A 303 -1.81 -12.43 15.92
C ASP A 303 -2.18 -13.83 15.45
N LEU A 304 -1.66 -14.87 16.11
CA LEU A 304 -2.04 -16.26 15.86
C LEU A 304 -3.47 -16.53 16.31
N VAL A 305 -3.90 -16.02 17.47
CA VAL A 305 -5.29 -16.09 17.92
C VAL A 305 -6.23 -15.31 16.99
N ALA A 306 -5.82 -14.14 16.47
CA ALA A 306 -6.59 -13.39 15.48
C ALA A 306 -6.60 -14.07 14.09
N ARG A 307 -5.82 -15.13 13.93
CA ARG A 307 -5.58 -15.78 12.63
C ARG A 307 -5.11 -14.76 11.57
N PHE A 308 -4.23 -13.80 11.99
CA PHE A 308 -3.43 -13.01 11.06
C PHE A 308 -2.26 -13.82 10.52
N HIS A 309 -1.86 -14.85 11.25
CA HIS A 309 -0.91 -15.88 10.83
C HIS A 309 -1.44 -17.25 11.25
N ASP A 310 -1.16 -18.27 10.46
CA ASP A 310 -1.34 -19.66 10.89
C ASP A 310 -0.04 -20.15 11.55
N PRO A 311 -0.08 -20.96 12.60
CA PRO A 311 1.11 -21.50 13.25
C PRO A 311 1.91 -22.37 12.27
N THR A 312 3.25 -22.33 12.35
CA THR A 312 4.14 -23.17 11.55
C THR A 312 4.17 -24.61 12.07
N GLY A 313 3.90 -24.81 13.37
CA GLY A 313 3.70 -26.11 14.02
C GLY A 313 2.58 -26.04 15.02
N GLY A 314 1.97 -27.20 15.32
CA GLY A 314 0.84 -27.27 16.23
C GLY A 314 -0.50 -26.81 15.65
N ARG A 315 -1.46 -26.56 16.53
CA ARG A 315 -2.82 -26.14 16.14
C ARG A 315 -3.53 -25.33 17.22
N ILE A 316 -4.42 -24.44 16.78
CA ILE A 316 -5.32 -23.66 17.64
C ILE A 316 -6.72 -24.23 17.47
N LEU A 317 -7.34 -24.66 18.55
CA LEU A 317 -8.64 -25.27 18.53
C LEU A 317 -9.67 -24.33 19.17
N LEU A 318 -10.78 -24.08 18.49
CA LEU A 318 -11.95 -23.40 19.01
C LEU A 318 -13.03 -24.45 19.28
N ASN A 319 -13.40 -24.68 20.54
CA ASN A 319 -14.36 -25.72 20.95
C ASN A 319 -13.98 -27.10 20.38
N GLY A 320 -12.69 -27.43 20.25
CA GLY A 320 -12.18 -28.68 19.69
C GLY A 320 -12.03 -28.72 18.18
N ILE A 321 -12.42 -27.68 17.44
CA ILE A 321 -12.26 -27.58 15.98
C ILE A 321 -11.04 -26.72 15.67
N ASP A 322 -10.15 -27.19 14.79
CA ASP A 322 -9.00 -26.38 14.34
C ASP A 322 -9.51 -25.12 13.63
N ILE A 323 -9.00 -23.95 14.02
CA ILE A 323 -9.42 -22.67 13.42
C ILE A 323 -9.15 -22.60 11.91
N ARG A 324 -8.25 -23.45 11.40
CA ARG A 324 -7.95 -23.57 9.96
C ARG A 324 -9.06 -24.32 9.20
N ASP A 325 -9.88 -25.10 9.90
CA ASP A 325 -11.04 -25.80 9.35
C ASP A 325 -12.34 -25.02 9.48
N LEU A 326 -12.27 -23.80 10.05
CA LEU A 326 -13.36 -22.83 10.09
C LEU A 326 -13.24 -21.85 8.91
N THR A 327 -14.40 -21.37 8.40
CA THR A 327 -14.35 -20.27 7.42
C THR A 327 -13.78 -19.02 8.08
N LEU A 328 -12.83 -18.37 7.41
CA LEU A 328 -12.10 -17.23 7.97
C LEU A 328 -13.05 -16.10 8.37
N ARG A 329 -14.08 -15.87 7.57
CA ARG A 329 -15.09 -14.85 7.82
C ARG A 329 -15.82 -15.11 9.14
N SER A 330 -16.41 -16.30 9.32
CA SER A 330 -17.17 -16.63 10.53
C SER A 330 -16.32 -16.64 11.79
N TYR A 331 -15.04 -17.01 11.67
CA TYR A 331 -14.10 -16.93 12.78
C TYR A 331 -13.80 -15.48 13.15
N ARG A 332 -13.54 -14.61 12.17
CA ARG A 332 -13.27 -13.19 12.39
C ARG A 332 -14.49 -12.41 12.89
N ASP A 333 -15.71 -12.86 12.57
CA ASP A 333 -16.93 -12.29 13.14
C ASP A 333 -17.02 -12.47 14.67
N LEU A 334 -16.27 -13.43 15.25
CA LEU A 334 -16.16 -13.60 16.71
C LEU A 334 -15.15 -12.66 17.36
N LEU A 335 -14.34 -11.95 16.59
CA LEU A 335 -13.16 -11.22 17.06
C LEU A 335 -13.41 -9.71 17.09
N ALA A 336 -12.85 -9.04 18.09
CA ALA A 336 -12.54 -7.62 18.00
C ALA A 336 -11.11 -7.35 18.50
N LEU A 337 -10.50 -6.31 17.94
CA LEU A 337 -9.14 -5.90 18.25
C LEU A 337 -9.12 -4.42 18.64
N VAL A 338 -8.51 -4.12 19.79
CA VAL A 338 -8.18 -2.76 20.22
C VAL A 338 -6.67 -2.67 20.31
N GLN A 339 -6.08 -1.93 19.39
CA GLN A 339 -4.61 -1.77 19.26
C GLN A 339 -4.10 -0.65 20.15
N GLN A 340 -2.82 -0.72 20.47
CA GLN A 340 -2.09 0.32 21.19
C GLN A 340 -2.14 1.66 20.45
N GLU A 341 -1.79 1.68 19.17
CA GLU A 341 -1.97 2.82 18.30
C GLU A 341 -3.34 2.71 17.60
N VAL A 342 -4.28 3.53 18.09
CA VAL A 342 -5.64 3.52 17.54
C VAL A 342 -5.64 4.02 16.12
N PHE A 343 -6.14 3.20 15.20
CA PHE A 343 -6.38 3.60 13.83
C PHE A 343 -7.84 4.03 13.63
N LEU A 344 -8.03 5.28 13.21
CA LEU A 344 -9.33 5.83 12.82
C LEU A 344 -9.30 6.20 11.34
N PHE A 345 -10.35 5.84 10.63
CA PHE A 345 -10.53 6.19 9.23
C PHE A 345 -10.87 7.68 9.09
N ASP A 346 -10.49 8.25 7.96
CA ASP A 346 -10.92 9.60 7.57
C ASP A 346 -12.41 9.59 7.22
N GLY A 347 -13.23 9.99 8.18
CA GLY A 347 -14.68 9.91 8.13
C GLY A 347 -15.31 10.56 9.36
N SER A 348 -16.62 10.38 9.55
CA SER A 348 -17.32 10.85 10.74
C SER A 348 -17.01 9.99 11.97
N VAL A 349 -17.36 10.50 13.14
CA VAL A 349 -17.32 9.72 14.39
C VAL A 349 -18.23 8.50 14.28
N ALA A 350 -19.45 8.69 13.75
CA ALA A 350 -20.43 7.61 13.55
C ALA A 350 -19.87 6.51 12.65
N ASP A 351 -19.27 6.84 11.49
CA ASP A 351 -18.66 5.88 10.57
C ASP A 351 -17.58 5.05 11.26
N ASN A 352 -16.76 5.70 12.07
CA ASN A 352 -15.67 5.05 12.78
C ASN A 352 -16.15 4.06 13.84
N ILE A 353 -17.25 4.35 14.53
CA ILE A 353 -17.86 3.42 15.49
C ILE A 353 -18.59 2.31 14.72
N ALA A 354 -19.39 2.66 13.71
CA ALA A 354 -20.17 1.72 12.89
C ALA A 354 -19.28 0.73 12.11
N TYR A 355 -17.98 1.01 11.97
CA TYR A 355 -17.03 0.06 11.36
C TYR A 355 -17.01 -1.30 12.08
N GLY A 356 -17.38 -1.36 13.37
CA GLY A 356 -17.49 -2.60 14.12
C GLY A 356 -18.66 -3.49 13.67
N ARG A 357 -19.72 -2.90 13.09
CA ARG A 357 -20.91 -3.63 12.59
C ARG A 357 -21.63 -2.81 11.52
N HIS A 358 -21.59 -3.28 10.27
CA HIS A 358 -22.08 -2.52 9.11
C HIS A 358 -23.59 -2.25 9.08
N ASP A 359 -24.40 -3.08 9.74
CA ASP A 359 -25.85 -2.95 9.83
C ASP A 359 -26.32 -2.25 11.11
N ALA A 360 -25.40 -1.58 11.83
CA ALA A 360 -25.71 -0.87 13.06
C ALA A 360 -26.60 0.35 12.77
N THR A 361 -27.63 0.50 13.60
CA THR A 361 -28.45 1.71 13.59
C THR A 361 -27.76 2.84 14.33
N GLN A 362 -28.21 4.10 14.12
CA GLN A 362 -27.69 5.24 14.90
C GLN A 362 -27.84 5.04 16.40
N ALA A 363 -28.94 4.42 16.84
CA ALA A 363 -29.18 4.10 18.24
C ALA A 363 -28.14 3.11 18.80
N ASP A 364 -27.74 2.09 18.02
CA ASP A 364 -26.68 1.14 18.40
C ASP A 364 -25.33 1.84 18.55
N VAL A 365 -25.01 2.75 17.62
CA VAL A 365 -23.77 3.56 17.65
C VAL A 365 -23.72 4.43 18.91
N GLU A 366 -24.84 5.09 19.25
CA GLU A 366 -24.95 5.91 20.45
C GLU A 366 -24.85 5.08 21.73
N ASP A 367 -25.49 3.90 21.79
CA ASP A 367 -25.38 2.99 22.93
C ASP A 367 -23.93 2.54 23.15
N ALA A 368 -23.27 2.10 22.07
CA ALA A 368 -21.87 1.73 22.14
C ALA A 368 -20.98 2.90 22.60
N ALA A 369 -21.25 4.12 22.15
CA ALA A 369 -20.53 5.31 22.56
C ALA A 369 -20.76 5.65 24.04
N ARG A 370 -21.97 5.49 24.57
CA ARG A 370 -22.27 5.67 26.01
C ARG A 370 -21.50 4.68 26.86
N ARG A 371 -21.54 3.40 26.48
CA ARG A 371 -20.83 2.32 27.18
C ARG A 371 -19.31 2.50 27.13
N ALA A 372 -18.80 3.12 26.08
CA ALA A 372 -17.39 3.48 25.94
C ALA A 372 -17.03 4.82 26.62
N ASN A 373 -17.92 5.46 27.37
CA ASN A 373 -17.75 6.81 27.92
C ASN A 373 -17.32 7.85 26.85
N ALA A 374 -17.77 7.65 25.62
CA ALA A 374 -17.44 8.53 24.48
C ALA A 374 -18.54 9.56 24.17
N HIS A 375 -19.80 9.25 24.50
CA HIS A 375 -20.97 10.05 24.15
C HIS A 375 -20.83 11.53 24.56
N GLU A 376 -20.39 11.78 25.79
CA GLU A 376 -20.32 13.15 26.32
C GLU A 376 -19.37 14.06 25.54
N PHE A 377 -18.21 13.56 25.12
CA PHE A 377 -17.32 14.39 24.31
C PHE A 377 -17.81 14.49 22.87
N ILE A 378 -18.45 13.42 22.33
CA ILE A 378 -18.96 13.43 20.95
C ILE A 378 -20.02 14.52 20.78
N VAL A 379 -20.99 14.63 21.69
CA VAL A 379 -22.04 15.65 21.59
C VAL A 379 -21.53 17.10 21.76
N ARG A 380 -20.32 17.28 22.31
CA ARG A 380 -19.65 18.57 22.40
C ARG A 380 -18.89 18.94 21.12
N LEU A 381 -18.71 18.01 20.19
CA LEU A 381 -18.12 18.31 18.89
C LEU A 381 -19.09 19.14 18.04
N PRO A 382 -18.60 19.95 17.10
CA PRO A 382 -19.43 20.87 16.33
C PRO A 382 -20.64 20.23 15.64
N GLU A 383 -20.49 19.01 15.11
CA GLU A 383 -21.53 18.26 14.39
C GLU A 383 -21.86 16.93 15.11
N GLY A 384 -21.51 16.81 16.40
CA GLY A 384 -21.75 15.60 17.17
C GLY A 384 -21.17 14.35 16.52
N TYR A 385 -22.01 13.34 16.31
CA TYR A 385 -21.63 12.08 15.66
C TYR A 385 -21.24 12.21 14.18
N GLU A 386 -21.73 13.24 13.49
CA GLU A 386 -21.40 13.53 12.10
C GLU A 386 -20.09 14.33 11.96
N THR A 387 -19.45 14.69 13.06
CA THR A 387 -18.18 15.42 13.03
C THR A 387 -17.11 14.62 12.29
N PHE A 388 -16.52 15.23 11.28
CA PHE A 388 -15.42 14.69 10.51
C PHE A 388 -14.10 14.80 11.28
N ILE A 389 -13.46 13.68 11.61
CA ILE A 389 -12.31 13.62 12.51
C ILE A 389 -10.95 13.75 11.81
N GLY A 390 -10.93 13.67 10.49
CA GLY A 390 -9.71 13.76 9.67
C GLY A 390 -8.85 12.51 9.69
N GLU A 391 -7.81 12.52 8.88
CA GLU A 391 -6.89 11.39 8.74
C GLU A 391 -6.32 10.97 10.11
N ARG A 392 -6.48 9.69 10.46
CA ARG A 392 -6.06 9.10 11.75
C ARG A 392 -6.65 9.78 12.99
N GLY A 393 -7.77 10.50 12.84
CA GLY A 393 -8.42 11.16 13.97
C GLY A 393 -7.60 12.32 14.57
N VAL A 394 -6.83 13.03 13.75
CA VAL A 394 -5.89 14.10 14.17
C VAL A 394 -6.55 15.22 14.99
N LYS A 395 -7.88 15.38 14.87
CA LYS A 395 -8.64 16.39 15.62
C LYS A 395 -9.03 15.96 17.05
N LEU A 396 -8.75 14.71 17.42
CA LEU A 396 -9.11 14.12 18.72
C LEU A 396 -7.89 13.92 19.60
N SER A 397 -8.08 14.02 20.93
CA SER A 397 -7.04 13.60 21.87
C SER A 397 -6.86 12.08 21.86
N GLY A 398 -5.70 11.59 22.31
CA GLY A 398 -5.41 10.15 22.39
C GLY A 398 -6.47 9.37 23.19
N GLY A 399 -6.93 9.92 24.33
CA GLY A 399 -7.99 9.32 25.12
C GLY A 399 -9.35 9.30 24.43
N GLN A 400 -9.67 10.31 23.60
CA GLN A 400 -10.88 10.32 22.78
C GLN A 400 -10.80 9.27 21.68
N GLN A 401 -9.66 9.17 20.99
CA GLN A 401 -9.42 8.15 19.97
C GLN A 401 -9.57 6.73 20.55
N GLN A 402 -9.02 6.49 21.72
CA GLN A 402 -9.08 5.19 22.38
C GLN A 402 -10.52 4.82 22.78
N ARG A 403 -11.30 5.79 23.31
CA ARG A 403 -12.72 5.56 23.60
C ARG A 403 -13.55 5.27 22.36
N LEU A 404 -13.23 5.87 21.21
CA LEU A 404 -13.87 5.49 19.93
C LEU A 404 -13.50 4.08 19.50
N ALA A 405 -12.25 3.65 19.66
CA ALA A 405 -11.85 2.27 19.38
C ALA A 405 -12.56 1.26 20.28
N ILE A 406 -12.74 1.61 21.58
CA ILE A 406 -13.51 0.80 22.53
C ILE A 406 -14.99 0.76 22.11
N ALA A 407 -15.60 1.89 21.71
CA ALA A 407 -16.98 1.93 21.20
C ALA A 407 -17.17 1.03 19.98
N ARG A 408 -16.22 1.07 19.03
CA ARG A 408 -16.16 0.16 17.88
C ARG A 408 -16.16 -1.32 18.31
N ALA A 409 -15.34 -1.67 19.29
CA ALA A 409 -15.23 -3.03 19.81
C ALA A 409 -16.49 -3.47 20.59
N ILE A 410 -17.13 -2.56 21.34
CA ILE A 410 -18.40 -2.83 22.04
C ILE A 410 -19.51 -3.09 21.02
N LEU A 411 -19.60 -2.27 19.97
CA LEU A 411 -20.60 -2.41 18.91
C LEU A 411 -20.48 -3.73 18.14
N ALA A 412 -19.24 -4.18 17.89
CA ALA A 412 -18.96 -5.48 17.27
C ALA A 412 -19.44 -6.66 18.12
N SER A 413 -19.59 -6.47 19.44
CA SER A 413 -20.03 -7.51 20.39
C SER A 413 -19.30 -8.86 20.25
N PRO A 414 -17.95 -8.87 20.29
CA PRO A 414 -17.15 -10.05 20.02
C PRO A 414 -17.27 -11.12 21.13
N GLN A 415 -16.97 -12.38 20.78
CA GLN A 415 -16.77 -13.46 21.75
C GLN A 415 -15.30 -13.57 22.20
N ILE A 416 -14.38 -13.18 21.30
CA ILE A 416 -12.93 -13.13 21.55
C ILE A 416 -12.48 -11.69 21.38
N LEU A 417 -11.83 -11.16 22.39
CA LEU A 417 -11.31 -9.80 22.40
C LEU A 417 -9.77 -9.82 22.50
N ILE A 418 -9.13 -9.06 21.65
CA ILE A 418 -7.67 -8.86 21.71
C ILE A 418 -7.42 -7.39 22.05
N LEU A 419 -6.66 -7.17 23.12
CA LEU A 419 -6.31 -5.85 23.61
C LEU A 419 -4.80 -5.71 23.64
N ASP A 420 -4.28 -4.70 22.94
CA ASP A 420 -2.91 -4.27 23.13
C ASP A 420 -2.91 -2.97 23.94
N GLU A 421 -2.56 -3.09 25.22
CA GLU A 421 -2.74 -2.02 26.20
C GLU A 421 -1.54 -1.05 26.15
N ALA A 422 -1.77 0.16 25.66
CA ALA A 422 -0.88 1.29 25.94
C ALA A 422 -1.68 2.56 26.20
N THR A 423 -1.76 2.86 27.47
CA THR A 423 -2.34 4.12 27.97
C THR A 423 -1.26 5.07 28.50
N SER A 424 -0.01 4.92 28.05
CA SER A 424 1.19 5.56 28.61
C SER A 424 1.25 7.09 28.52
N ASN A 425 0.34 7.73 27.76
CA ASN A 425 0.34 9.19 27.53
C ASN A 425 -1.02 9.83 27.75
N LEU A 426 -1.85 9.29 28.66
CA LEU A 426 -3.19 9.81 28.93
C LEU A 426 -3.23 10.56 30.24
N ASP A 427 -4.06 11.59 30.28
CA ASP A 427 -4.39 12.28 31.54
C ASP A 427 -5.21 11.36 32.46
N THR A 428 -5.14 11.61 33.75
CA THR A 428 -5.76 10.76 34.79
C THR A 428 -7.28 10.61 34.61
N GLU A 429 -7.97 11.64 34.16
CA GLU A 429 -9.42 11.59 33.91
C GLU A 429 -9.77 10.68 32.74
N SER A 430 -9.10 10.87 31.61
CA SER A 430 -9.26 9.99 30.44
C SER A 430 -8.94 8.53 30.78
N GLU A 431 -7.94 8.29 31.60
CA GLU A 431 -7.57 6.95 32.06
C GLU A 431 -8.69 6.29 32.85
N GLN A 432 -9.30 6.99 33.83
CA GLN A 432 -10.41 6.47 34.63
C GLN A 432 -11.61 6.11 33.72
N LEU A 433 -11.96 6.97 32.79
CA LEU A 433 -13.05 6.71 31.84
C LEU A 433 -12.79 5.50 30.97
N ILE A 434 -11.55 5.34 30.49
CA ILE A 434 -11.13 4.18 29.71
C ILE A 434 -11.19 2.90 30.53
N GLN A 435 -10.68 2.92 31.79
CA GLN A 435 -10.73 1.77 32.69
C GLN A 435 -12.18 1.34 33.00
N ALA A 436 -13.11 2.29 33.18
CA ALA A 436 -14.52 2.00 33.37
C ALA A 436 -15.13 1.34 32.12
N SER A 437 -14.82 1.85 30.93
CA SER A 437 -15.29 1.30 29.64
C SER A 437 -14.71 -0.10 29.38
N MET A 438 -13.46 -0.32 29.79
CA MET A 438 -12.80 -1.62 29.66
C MET A 438 -13.48 -2.70 30.53
N ALA A 439 -13.96 -2.36 31.72
CA ALA A 439 -14.68 -3.32 32.54
C ALA A 439 -15.95 -3.87 31.86
N ASP A 440 -16.71 -3.01 31.20
CA ASP A 440 -17.88 -3.42 30.39
C ASP A 440 -17.48 -4.22 29.14
N LEU A 441 -16.38 -3.80 28.49
CA LEU A 441 -15.89 -4.49 27.28
C LEU A 441 -15.36 -5.90 27.60
N LEU A 442 -14.77 -6.13 28.77
CA LEU A 442 -14.23 -7.44 29.19
C LEU A 442 -15.31 -8.43 29.64
N ALA A 443 -16.44 -7.94 30.16
CA ALA A 443 -17.45 -8.78 30.81
C ALA A 443 -17.96 -9.90 29.90
N GLY A 444 -17.77 -11.16 30.34
CA GLY A 444 -18.28 -12.36 29.67
C GLY A 444 -17.57 -12.72 28.36
N ARG A 445 -16.46 -12.08 28.02
CA ARG A 445 -15.70 -12.32 26.80
C ARG A 445 -14.37 -13.01 27.06
N THR A 446 -13.98 -13.91 26.17
CA THR A 446 -12.62 -14.49 26.18
C THR A 446 -11.65 -13.44 25.71
N THR A 447 -10.79 -12.96 26.58
CA THR A 447 -9.94 -11.80 26.28
C THR A 447 -8.47 -12.12 26.39
N PHE A 448 -7.70 -11.74 25.38
CA PHE A 448 -6.22 -11.73 25.41
C PHE A 448 -5.75 -10.29 25.54
N VAL A 449 -5.04 -10.00 26.62
CA VAL A 449 -4.52 -8.64 26.90
C VAL A 449 -3.00 -8.69 26.89
N ILE A 450 -2.37 -7.91 25.99
CA ILE A 450 -0.94 -7.61 26.11
C ILE A 450 -0.81 -6.53 27.20
N ALA A 451 -0.54 -6.96 28.42
CA ALA A 451 -0.64 -6.09 29.58
C ALA A 451 0.71 -5.43 29.88
N HIS A 452 0.70 -4.11 29.95
CA HIS A 452 1.81 -3.27 30.38
C HIS A 452 1.57 -2.60 31.73
N ARG A 453 0.32 -2.66 32.25
CA ARG A 453 -0.05 -2.08 33.57
C ARG A 453 -0.36 -3.14 34.59
N LEU A 454 0.15 -2.93 35.79
CA LEU A 454 -0.07 -3.83 36.87
C LEU A 454 -1.57 -3.95 37.25
N SER A 455 -2.35 -2.87 37.14
CA SER A 455 -3.80 -2.87 37.39
C SER A 455 -4.55 -3.87 36.49
N THR A 456 -4.21 -3.98 35.23
CA THR A 456 -4.80 -4.92 34.27
C THR A 456 -4.32 -6.35 34.55
N ILE A 457 -3.03 -6.53 34.80
CA ILE A 457 -2.45 -7.84 35.12
C ILE A 457 -3.11 -8.45 36.38
N ARG A 458 -3.33 -7.64 37.40
CA ARG A 458 -3.94 -8.10 38.69
C ARG A 458 -5.39 -8.57 38.56
N ARG A 459 -6.12 -8.09 37.57
CA ARG A 459 -7.51 -8.44 37.30
C ARG A 459 -7.68 -9.64 36.33
N ALA A 460 -6.59 -10.09 35.72
CA ALA A 460 -6.62 -11.24 34.81
C ALA A 460 -6.86 -12.55 35.56
N ASP A 461 -7.71 -13.39 34.99
CA ASP A 461 -8.00 -14.74 35.50
C ASP A 461 -6.82 -15.69 35.32
N LEU A 462 -6.07 -15.48 34.21
CA LEU A 462 -4.89 -16.25 33.87
C LEU A 462 -3.80 -15.31 33.39
N ILE A 463 -2.61 -15.42 33.95
CA ILE A 463 -1.40 -14.71 33.52
C ILE A 463 -0.47 -15.71 32.88
N LEU A 464 0.05 -15.37 31.70
CA LEU A 464 1.07 -16.11 30.99
C LEU A 464 2.34 -15.26 30.91
N LEU A 465 3.39 -15.64 31.61
CA LEU A 465 4.69 -15.02 31.48
C LEU A 465 5.42 -15.65 30.30
N LEU A 466 5.65 -14.84 29.27
CA LEU A 466 6.42 -15.24 28.10
C LEU A 466 7.87 -14.78 28.21
N ASP A 467 8.78 -15.70 27.93
CA ASP A 467 10.19 -15.42 27.75
C ASP A 467 10.74 -16.25 26.58
N GLU A 468 11.50 -15.61 25.67
CA GLU A 468 12.05 -16.20 24.45
C GLU A 468 11.07 -17.09 23.66
N GLY A 469 9.80 -16.66 23.57
CA GLY A 469 8.75 -17.37 22.82
C GLY A 469 8.12 -18.56 23.55
N ARG A 470 8.43 -18.78 24.82
CA ARG A 470 7.85 -19.86 25.66
C ARG A 470 7.06 -19.29 26.81
N VAL A 471 6.04 -20.03 27.26
CA VAL A 471 5.38 -19.74 28.53
C VAL A 471 6.22 -20.35 29.65
N VAL A 472 6.88 -19.49 30.43
CA VAL A 472 7.75 -19.91 31.53
C VAL A 472 7.01 -20.03 32.86
N GLU A 473 5.98 -19.19 33.08
CA GLU A 473 5.12 -19.24 34.24
C GLU A 473 3.66 -18.99 33.84
N ARG A 474 2.73 -19.64 34.54
CA ARG A 474 1.28 -19.46 34.35
C ARG A 474 0.54 -19.56 35.67
N GLY A 475 -0.49 -18.76 35.86
CA GLY A 475 -1.31 -18.77 37.08
C GLY A 475 -2.02 -17.44 37.29
N THR A 476 -2.67 -17.28 38.42
CA THR A 476 -3.25 -16.02 38.87
C THR A 476 -2.18 -15.12 39.43
N HIS A 477 -2.46 -13.82 39.58
CA HIS A 477 -1.55 -12.86 40.24
C HIS A 477 -1.09 -13.34 41.62
N ARG A 478 -2.02 -13.87 42.40
CA ARG A 478 -1.71 -14.34 43.77
C ARG A 478 -0.77 -15.53 43.79
N GLU A 479 -1.01 -16.51 42.90
CA GLU A 479 -0.16 -17.72 42.82
C GLU A 479 1.26 -17.36 42.34
N LEU A 480 1.37 -16.53 41.31
CA LEU A 480 2.68 -16.16 40.76
C LEU A 480 3.49 -15.27 41.71
N MET A 481 2.81 -14.38 42.43
CA MET A 481 3.47 -13.59 43.51
C MET A 481 3.97 -14.46 44.67
N ALA A 482 3.20 -15.49 45.03
CA ALA A 482 3.59 -16.45 46.08
C ALA A 482 4.76 -17.34 45.64
N ALA A 483 4.82 -17.71 44.33
CA ALA A 483 5.90 -18.52 43.76
C ALA A 483 7.26 -17.79 43.75
N ARG A 484 7.29 -16.45 43.81
CA ARG A 484 8.50 -15.61 43.80
C ARG A 484 9.42 -15.90 42.59
N GLY A 485 8.85 -16.19 41.44
CA GLY A 485 9.56 -16.45 40.18
C GLY A 485 9.82 -15.18 39.36
N GLY A 486 10.03 -15.36 38.04
CA GLY A 486 10.26 -14.25 37.11
C GLY A 486 9.13 -13.24 37.03
N TYR A 487 7.89 -13.68 37.23
CA TYR A 487 6.74 -12.77 37.36
C TYR A 487 6.85 -11.84 38.56
N TYR A 488 7.23 -12.39 39.75
CA TYR A 488 7.44 -11.61 40.93
C TYR A 488 8.51 -10.54 40.71
N ASP A 489 9.66 -10.91 40.15
CA ASP A 489 10.76 -9.98 39.89
C ASP A 489 10.32 -8.87 38.90
N MET A 490 9.52 -9.20 37.93
CA MET A 490 8.96 -8.23 36.95
C MET A 490 8.05 -7.22 37.67
N VAL A 491 7.13 -7.70 38.54
CA VAL A 491 6.17 -6.86 39.25
C VAL A 491 6.89 -5.94 40.23
N VAL A 492 7.88 -6.46 41.00
CA VAL A 492 8.66 -5.65 41.96
C VAL A 492 9.41 -4.54 41.25
N ARG A 493 10.09 -4.82 40.13
CA ARG A 493 10.79 -3.79 39.34
C ARG A 493 9.83 -2.73 38.80
N GLN A 494 8.63 -3.12 38.37
CA GLN A 494 7.63 -2.17 37.89
C GLN A 494 7.12 -1.27 39.01
N MET A 495 6.88 -1.81 40.23
CA MET A 495 6.50 -1.03 41.41
C MET A 495 7.59 -0.05 41.81
N GLU A 496 8.85 -0.45 41.77
CA GLU A 496 10.00 0.42 42.05
C GLU A 496 10.10 1.56 41.02
N SER A 497 9.91 1.27 39.75
CA SER A 497 9.89 2.27 38.66
C SER A 497 8.75 3.29 38.86
N ASP A 498 7.55 2.83 39.19
CA ASP A 498 6.39 3.69 39.42
C ASP A 498 6.60 4.57 40.69
N ALA A 499 7.20 4.03 41.74
CA ALA A 499 7.54 4.77 42.97
C ALA A 499 8.61 5.86 42.75
N HIS A 500 9.61 5.60 41.90
CA HIS A 500 10.65 6.58 41.54
C HIS A 500 10.14 7.66 40.59
N GLY A 501 9.18 7.31 39.69
CA GLY A 501 8.52 8.27 38.81
C GLY A 501 7.68 9.33 39.53
N VAL A 502 7.10 8.99 40.68
CA VAL A 502 6.31 9.92 41.51
C VAL A 502 7.19 10.92 42.29
N HIS A 503 8.45 10.60 42.56
CA HIS A 503 9.37 11.51 43.30
C HIS A 503 10.15 12.47 42.41
N GLY A 504 10.17 12.27 41.09
CA GLY A 504 10.83 13.18 40.13
C GLY A 504 10.01 14.42 39.73
N GLY A 505 8.74 14.50 40.11
CA GLY A 505 7.80 15.55 39.70
C GLY A 505 7.59 16.73 40.66
N VAL A 506 8.31 16.80 41.78
CA VAL A 506 8.08 17.83 42.84
C VAL A 506 9.25 18.80 43.04
N LEU A 507 10.26 18.79 42.18
CA LEU A 507 11.35 19.80 42.22
C LEU A 507 11.76 20.17 40.78
N GLN A 508 10.99 21.05 40.12
CA GLN A 508 11.50 22.14 39.28
C GLN A 508 10.34 23.10 38.91
#